data_4660bee31130193438209b6f41970112
#
_entry.id   4660bee31130193438209b6f41970112
#
_cell.length_a   1.000
_cell.length_b   1.000
_cell.length_c   1.000
_cell.angle_alpha   90.00
_cell.angle_beta   90.00
_cell.angle_gamma   90.00
#
_symmetry.space_group_name_H-M   'P 1'
#
loop_
_entity.id
_entity.type
_entity.pdbx_description
1 polymer ?
#
loop_
_entity_poly.entity_id
_entity_poly.type
_entity_poly.pdbx_seq_one_letter_code
_entity_poly.pdbx_strand_id
1 'polypeptide(L)'
;MRVFIAGSDKVYAIENFYVKYLRKAGVEVYHFPAQTMFYDYYQKNVYNKIVYKSGLSSVLNDINRAFRNKIEAFRPDIIWVFKGMEIFPESLQWAKLKSIPLVNYNGDSPFVFSGKGSGNENVTNSIGLYDLFLTYNREDKKQMETKKVWSEILPFGYDLRDDLFNECQQIEEMNQVCFLGNPDEERVSFIKDLAKMNVKIDVYGNNWKRYVNSSNISIYQPVYGDDFWRILRKYRVQLNLMRPHNLTTHNMRSFEAAGVGAIQLAPATEDHQLYFKDNEEIFLFKDLQSCVKQIAKIKNLPLEKANCIRKNVRGRSLADGYNYEKRSEKALLFLKMLIH
;
A
#
# COMPACT_ATOMS: atom_id res chain seq x y z
N MET A 1 -20.71 5.38 -16.72
CA MET A 1 -20.44 4.30 -15.76
C MET A 1 -20.42 4.89 -14.36
N ARG A 2 -21.10 4.22 -13.43
CA ARG A 2 -21.26 4.59 -12.03
C ARG A 2 -20.59 3.53 -11.15
N VAL A 3 -19.57 3.90 -10.40
CA VAL A 3 -18.81 2.99 -9.55
C VAL A 3 -18.99 3.34 -8.08
N PHE A 4 -19.41 2.38 -7.29
CA PHE A 4 -19.52 2.51 -5.84
C PHE A 4 -18.26 1.92 -5.19
N ILE A 5 -17.40 2.77 -4.63
CA ILE A 5 -16.18 2.34 -3.94
C ILE A 5 -16.46 2.28 -2.45
N ALA A 6 -16.27 1.12 -1.82
CA ALA A 6 -16.36 0.94 -0.37
C ALA A 6 -14.97 0.65 0.23
N GLY A 7 -14.56 1.46 1.21
CA GLY A 7 -13.24 1.32 1.85
C GLY A 7 -12.98 2.43 2.85
N SER A 8 -11.77 2.98 2.84
CA SER A 8 -11.36 4.12 3.67
C SER A 8 -11.36 5.43 2.88
N ASP A 9 -11.81 6.52 3.49
CA ASP A 9 -11.64 7.89 2.97
C ASP A 9 -10.59 8.70 3.74
N LYS A 10 -9.82 8.06 4.63
CA LYS A 10 -8.70 8.72 5.31
C LYS A 10 -7.68 9.22 4.30
N VAL A 11 -7.06 10.37 4.56
CA VAL A 11 -6.26 11.16 3.59
C VAL A 11 -5.24 10.32 2.80
N TYR A 12 -4.63 9.31 3.42
CA TYR A 12 -3.59 8.47 2.79
C TYR A 12 -4.09 7.09 2.34
N ALA A 13 -5.42 6.89 2.33
CA ALA A 13 -6.00 5.64 1.83
C ALA A 13 -5.85 5.55 0.30
N ILE A 14 -5.49 4.36 -0.18
CA ILE A 14 -5.27 4.14 -1.62
C ILE A 14 -6.55 4.32 -2.43
N GLU A 15 -7.70 4.10 -1.82
CA GLU A 15 -9.03 4.33 -2.39
C GLU A 15 -9.18 5.76 -2.94
N ASN A 16 -8.64 6.75 -2.21
CA ASN A 16 -8.73 8.15 -2.62
C ASN A 16 -8.03 8.41 -3.96
N PHE A 17 -6.92 7.72 -4.24
CA PHE A 17 -6.23 7.84 -5.52
C PHE A 17 -7.07 7.26 -6.66
N TYR A 18 -7.70 6.11 -6.45
CA TYR A 18 -8.61 5.53 -7.45
C TYR A 18 -9.85 6.41 -7.65
N VAL A 19 -10.46 6.91 -6.56
CA VAL A 19 -11.59 7.86 -6.65
C VAL A 19 -11.20 9.10 -7.47
N LYS A 20 -10.03 9.70 -7.18
CA LYS A 20 -9.50 10.88 -7.88
C LYS A 20 -9.39 10.63 -9.39
N TYR A 21 -8.71 9.57 -9.77
CA TYR A 21 -8.38 9.32 -11.17
C TYR A 21 -9.52 8.71 -11.97
N LEU A 22 -10.40 7.92 -11.37
CA LEU A 22 -11.63 7.48 -12.01
C LEU A 22 -12.57 8.66 -12.30
N ARG A 23 -12.73 9.61 -11.37
CA ARG A 23 -13.49 10.84 -11.61
C ARG A 23 -12.86 11.68 -12.72
N LYS A 24 -11.53 11.81 -12.74
CA LYS A 24 -10.78 12.46 -13.83
C LYS A 24 -11.05 11.81 -15.20
N ALA A 25 -11.25 10.49 -15.22
CA ALA A 25 -11.59 9.72 -16.43
C ALA A 25 -13.09 9.74 -16.77
N GLY A 26 -13.90 10.59 -16.12
CA GLY A 26 -15.33 10.75 -16.41
C GLY A 26 -16.23 9.68 -15.80
N VAL A 27 -15.73 8.89 -14.83
CA VAL A 27 -16.53 7.93 -14.08
C VAL A 27 -17.24 8.63 -12.93
N GLU A 28 -18.56 8.41 -12.78
CA GLU A 28 -19.30 8.85 -11.60
C GLU A 28 -18.98 7.92 -10.44
N VAL A 29 -18.34 8.44 -9.38
CA VAL A 29 -17.87 7.63 -8.24
C VAL A 29 -18.55 8.07 -6.95
N TYR A 30 -19.22 7.13 -6.28
CA TYR A 30 -19.63 7.27 -4.88
C TYR A 30 -18.60 6.58 -3.99
N HIS A 31 -18.00 7.32 -3.05
CA HIS A 31 -17.05 6.78 -2.09
C HIS A 31 -17.73 6.55 -0.75
N PHE A 32 -17.94 5.28 -0.38
CA PHE A 32 -18.53 4.86 0.89
C PHE A 32 -17.47 4.55 1.92
N PRO A 33 -17.36 5.31 3.03
CA PRO A 33 -16.25 5.22 3.96
C PRO A 33 -16.43 4.11 5.02
N ALA A 34 -16.66 2.86 4.62
CA ALA A 34 -16.97 1.76 5.53
C ALA A 34 -15.93 1.59 6.63
N GLN A 35 -14.65 1.56 6.27
CA GLN A 35 -13.55 1.40 7.20
C GLN A 35 -13.41 2.61 8.14
N THR A 36 -13.58 3.82 7.63
CA THR A 36 -13.54 5.05 8.43
C THR A 36 -14.68 5.08 9.45
N MET A 37 -15.89 4.71 9.05
CA MET A 37 -17.05 4.61 9.96
C MET A 37 -16.76 3.65 11.12
N PHE A 38 -16.15 2.49 10.82
CA PHE A 38 -15.74 1.54 11.84
C PHE A 38 -14.68 2.12 12.79
N TYR A 39 -13.60 2.70 12.24
CA TYR A 39 -12.52 3.26 13.05
C TYR A 39 -12.96 4.45 13.89
N ASP A 40 -13.80 5.32 13.37
CA ASP A 40 -14.34 6.47 14.12
C ASP A 40 -15.20 6.01 15.30
N TYR A 41 -16.00 4.95 15.14
CA TYR A 41 -16.69 4.32 16.25
C TYR A 41 -15.72 3.68 17.24
N TYR A 42 -14.82 2.83 16.75
CA TYR A 42 -13.92 2.03 17.58
C TYR A 42 -12.93 2.87 18.39
N GLN A 43 -12.44 3.96 17.82
CA GLN A 43 -11.46 4.84 18.45
C GLN A 43 -12.08 5.94 19.32
N LYS A 44 -13.40 6.15 19.26
CA LYS A 44 -14.09 7.22 19.97
C LYS A 44 -13.85 7.17 21.49
N ASN A 45 -13.90 5.98 22.09
CA ASN A 45 -13.65 5.78 23.51
C ASN A 45 -13.37 4.30 23.84
N VAL A 46 -12.97 4.04 25.10
CA VAL A 46 -12.68 2.68 25.59
C VAL A 46 -13.93 1.81 25.64
N TYR A 47 -15.08 2.39 25.98
CA TYR A 47 -16.36 1.67 26.03
C TYR A 47 -16.71 1.03 24.69
N ASN A 48 -16.62 1.79 23.59
CA ASN A 48 -16.88 1.26 22.24
C ASN A 48 -15.95 0.09 21.88
N LYS A 49 -14.68 0.15 22.32
CA LYS A 49 -13.73 -0.96 22.12
C LYS A 49 -14.14 -2.23 22.87
N ILE A 50 -14.63 -2.07 24.12
CA ILE A 50 -15.11 -3.18 24.95
C ILE A 50 -16.37 -3.78 24.33
N VAL A 51 -17.37 -2.96 23.99
CA VAL A 51 -18.64 -3.39 23.40
C VAL A 51 -18.41 -4.10 22.06
N TYR A 52 -17.49 -3.61 21.24
CA TYR A 52 -17.13 -4.29 19.99
C TYR A 52 -16.46 -5.65 20.25
N LYS A 53 -15.50 -5.72 21.17
CA LYS A 53 -14.81 -6.97 21.53
C LYS A 53 -15.71 -8.01 22.19
N SER A 54 -16.76 -7.60 22.88
CA SER A 54 -17.76 -8.50 23.47
C SER A 54 -18.79 -9.03 22.48
N GLY A 55 -18.75 -8.57 21.21
CA GLY A 55 -19.74 -8.94 20.20
C GLY A 55 -21.09 -8.23 20.31
N LEU A 56 -21.23 -7.29 21.25
CA LEU A 56 -22.50 -6.58 21.50
C LEU A 56 -22.69 -5.31 20.65
N SER A 57 -21.70 -4.96 19.82
CA SER A 57 -21.75 -3.75 19.01
C SER A 57 -22.60 -3.91 17.77
N SER A 58 -23.49 -2.94 17.52
CA SER A 58 -24.27 -2.86 16.28
C SER A 58 -23.50 -2.20 15.11
N VAL A 59 -22.30 -1.69 15.32
CA VAL A 59 -21.59 -0.85 14.35
C VAL A 59 -21.47 -1.47 12.96
N LEU A 60 -21.16 -2.77 12.87
CA LEU A 60 -21.06 -3.44 11.56
C LEU A 60 -22.46 -3.60 10.92
N ASN A 61 -23.52 -3.87 11.70
CA ASN A 61 -24.89 -3.90 11.20
C ASN A 61 -25.31 -2.54 10.65
N ASP A 62 -24.98 -1.45 11.34
CA ASP A 62 -25.28 -0.10 10.93
C ASP A 62 -24.53 0.29 9.64
N ILE A 63 -23.25 -0.08 9.53
CA ILE A 63 -22.44 0.08 8.30
C ILE A 63 -23.08 -0.68 7.14
N ASN A 64 -23.46 -1.93 7.32
CA ASN A 64 -24.04 -2.77 6.27
C ASN A 64 -25.44 -2.30 5.84
N ARG A 65 -26.26 -1.81 6.78
CA ARG A 65 -27.53 -1.15 6.46
C ARG A 65 -27.30 0.11 5.63
N ALA A 66 -26.36 0.97 6.04
CA ALA A 66 -26.01 2.18 5.30
C ALA A 66 -25.45 1.86 3.91
N PHE A 67 -24.58 0.83 3.80
CA PHE A 67 -24.04 0.33 2.54
C PHE A 67 -25.15 -0.03 1.55
N ARG A 68 -26.14 -0.86 1.94
CA ARG A 68 -27.26 -1.25 1.09
C ARG A 68 -28.13 -0.03 0.69
N ASN A 69 -28.49 0.84 1.63
CA ASN A 69 -29.28 2.03 1.36
C ASN A 69 -28.60 2.97 0.37
N LYS A 70 -27.27 3.14 0.48
CA LYS A 70 -26.51 3.99 -0.44
C LYS A 70 -26.39 3.40 -1.83
N ILE A 71 -26.26 2.08 -1.94
CA ILE A 71 -26.29 1.38 -3.23
C ILE A 71 -27.63 1.55 -3.92
N GLU A 72 -28.75 1.40 -3.19
CA GLU A 72 -30.09 1.61 -3.76
C GLU A 72 -30.31 3.04 -4.25
N ALA A 73 -29.85 4.02 -3.49
CA ALA A 73 -29.95 5.42 -3.88
C ALA A 73 -29.02 5.79 -5.06
N PHE A 74 -27.80 5.29 -5.05
CA PHE A 74 -26.79 5.60 -6.08
C PHE A 74 -26.98 4.78 -7.36
N ARG A 75 -27.50 3.55 -7.28
CA ARG A 75 -27.70 2.61 -8.40
C ARG A 75 -26.43 2.43 -9.23
N PRO A 76 -25.34 1.87 -8.66
CA PRO A 76 -24.08 1.70 -9.35
C PRO A 76 -24.17 0.62 -10.42
N ASP A 77 -23.33 0.77 -11.47
CA ASP A 77 -23.06 -0.29 -12.43
C ASP A 77 -22.09 -1.35 -11.85
N ILE A 78 -21.24 -0.94 -10.91
CA ILE A 78 -20.23 -1.80 -10.26
C ILE A 78 -20.05 -1.38 -8.79
N ILE A 79 -19.86 -2.37 -7.91
CA ILE A 79 -19.40 -2.16 -6.53
C ILE A 79 -17.95 -2.63 -6.42
N TRP A 80 -17.05 -1.73 -6.03
CA TRP A 80 -15.64 -2.03 -5.81
C TRP A 80 -15.30 -1.90 -4.32
N VAL A 81 -15.03 -3.02 -3.67
CA VAL A 81 -14.73 -3.09 -2.23
C VAL A 81 -13.23 -3.18 -2.02
N PHE A 82 -12.70 -2.29 -1.21
CA PHE A 82 -11.30 -2.35 -0.76
C PHE A 82 -11.24 -3.11 0.55
N LYS A 83 -10.45 -4.20 0.57
CA LYS A 83 -10.32 -5.17 1.66
C LYS A 83 -11.64 -5.84 2.03
N GLY A 84 -12.60 -5.14 2.64
CA GLY A 84 -13.95 -5.63 2.91
C GLY A 84 -14.18 -6.18 4.32
N MET A 85 -13.34 -5.81 5.30
CA MET A 85 -13.48 -6.26 6.69
C MET A 85 -14.79 -5.86 7.36
N GLU A 86 -15.35 -4.71 6.96
CA GLU A 86 -16.55 -4.10 7.50
C GLU A 86 -17.83 -4.47 6.74
N ILE A 87 -17.70 -5.15 5.60
CA ILE A 87 -18.82 -5.53 4.74
C ILE A 87 -19.14 -7.00 4.94
N PHE A 88 -20.39 -7.30 5.30
CA PHE A 88 -20.84 -8.66 5.50
C PHE A 88 -20.99 -9.42 4.16
N PRO A 89 -20.69 -10.72 4.09
CA PRO A 89 -20.98 -11.55 2.92
C PRO A 89 -22.43 -11.43 2.46
N GLU A 90 -23.40 -11.36 3.38
CA GLU A 90 -24.83 -11.23 3.09
C GLU A 90 -25.16 -9.89 2.38
N SER A 91 -24.40 -8.85 2.64
CA SER A 91 -24.58 -7.55 1.94
C SER A 91 -24.07 -7.61 0.51
N LEU A 92 -22.98 -8.34 0.28
CA LEU A 92 -22.46 -8.59 -1.06
C LEU A 92 -23.39 -9.54 -1.84
N GLN A 93 -23.85 -10.60 -1.19
CA GLN A 93 -24.81 -11.53 -1.80
C GLN A 93 -26.12 -10.84 -2.19
N TRP A 94 -26.62 -9.94 -1.34
CA TRP A 94 -27.77 -9.08 -1.67
C TRP A 94 -27.52 -8.21 -2.91
N ALA A 95 -26.33 -7.62 -3.05
CA ALA A 95 -25.97 -6.85 -4.24
C ALA A 95 -25.88 -7.72 -5.50
N LYS A 96 -25.35 -8.92 -5.36
CA LYS A 96 -25.27 -9.91 -6.45
C LYS A 96 -26.65 -10.37 -6.95
N LEU A 97 -27.61 -10.53 -6.04
CA LEU A 97 -29.02 -10.80 -6.41
C LEU A 97 -29.67 -9.66 -7.22
N LYS A 98 -29.11 -8.44 -7.15
CA LYS A 98 -29.52 -7.30 -7.99
C LYS A 98 -28.73 -7.23 -9.30
N SER A 99 -27.94 -8.26 -9.63
CA SER A 99 -27.09 -8.33 -10.81
C SER A 99 -26.04 -7.21 -10.90
N ILE A 100 -25.55 -6.72 -9.77
CA ILE A 100 -24.50 -5.71 -9.72
C ILE A 100 -23.17 -6.43 -9.59
N PRO A 101 -22.22 -6.28 -10.55
CA PRO A 101 -20.90 -6.86 -10.48
C PRO A 101 -20.11 -6.39 -9.25
N LEU A 102 -19.41 -7.34 -8.61
CA LEU A 102 -18.64 -7.13 -7.39
C LEU A 102 -17.16 -7.27 -7.66
N VAL A 103 -16.38 -6.26 -7.33
CA VAL A 103 -14.92 -6.24 -7.44
C VAL A 103 -14.31 -6.10 -6.05
N ASN A 104 -13.23 -6.81 -5.77
CA ASN A 104 -12.41 -6.57 -4.58
C ASN A 104 -11.03 -6.08 -4.98
N TYR A 105 -10.44 -5.22 -4.16
CA TYR A 105 -9.01 -4.96 -4.12
C TYR A 105 -8.51 -5.18 -2.69
N ASN A 106 -7.57 -6.10 -2.53
CA ASN A 106 -6.95 -6.30 -1.22
C ASN A 106 -5.47 -5.86 -1.24
N GLY A 107 -5.16 -4.84 -0.45
CA GLY A 107 -3.79 -4.34 -0.26
C GLY A 107 -2.98 -5.13 0.80
N ASP A 108 -3.57 -6.16 1.39
CA ASP A 108 -2.94 -7.20 2.21
C ASP A 108 -3.23 -8.58 1.56
N SER A 109 -2.85 -9.68 2.18
CA SER A 109 -3.28 -11.01 1.71
C SER A 109 -4.65 -11.36 2.31
N PRO A 110 -5.62 -11.84 1.51
CA PRO A 110 -6.89 -12.35 2.04
C PRO A 110 -6.76 -13.76 2.65
N PHE A 111 -5.60 -14.39 2.54
CA PHE A 111 -5.30 -15.75 3.02
C PHE A 111 -4.38 -15.76 4.24
N VAL A 112 -3.54 -14.71 4.42
CA VAL A 112 -2.55 -14.63 5.49
C VAL A 112 -2.75 -13.33 6.27
N PHE A 113 -3.27 -13.44 7.49
CA PHE A 113 -3.51 -12.28 8.34
C PHE A 113 -2.31 -12.03 9.24
N SER A 114 -1.53 -11.00 8.95
CA SER A 114 -0.36 -10.59 9.73
C SER A 114 -0.69 -9.82 11.02
N GLY A 115 -1.97 -9.54 11.27
CA GLY A 115 -2.44 -8.82 12.45
C GLY A 115 -3.94 -8.54 12.40
N LYS A 116 -4.49 -8.01 13.49
CA LYS A 116 -5.94 -7.73 13.65
C LYS A 116 -6.55 -6.80 12.59
N GLY A 117 -5.73 -6.01 11.91
CA GLY A 117 -6.18 -5.07 10.85
C GLY A 117 -5.93 -5.57 9.44
N SER A 118 -5.38 -6.77 9.23
CA SER A 118 -5.05 -7.29 7.90
C SER A 118 -6.16 -8.11 7.26
N GLY A 119 -7.12 -8.61 8.03
CA GLY A 119 -8.27 -9.37 7.53
C GLY A 119 -9.13 -9.92 8.67
N ASN A 120 -10.25 -10.52 8.32
CA ASN A 120 -11.19 -11.21 9.20
C ASN A 120 -12.05 -12.19 8.40
N GLU A 121 -13.00 -12.87 9.07
CA GLU A 121 -13.91 -13.82 8.44
C GLU A 121 -14.77 -13.20 7.32
N ASN A 122 -15.14 -11.93 7.40
CA ASN A 122 -15.87 -11.25 6.31
C ASN A 122 -15.05 -11.28 5.01
N VAL A 123 -13.73 -10.99 5.10
CA VAL A 123 -12.84 -11.05 3.93
C VAL A 123 -12.78 -12.46 3.35
N THR A 124 -12.54 -13.47 4.20
CA THR A 124 -12.37 -14.85 3.77
C THR A 124 -13.66 -15.44 3.17
N ASN A 125 -14.80 -15.19 3.83
CA ASN A 125 -16.10 -15.72 3.41
C ASN A 125 -16.67 -15.01 2.18
N SER A 126 -16.13 -13.83 1.84
CA SER A 126 -16.56 -13.06 0.68
C SER A 126 -15.78 -13.36 -0.61
N ILE A 127 -14.66 -14.09 -0.55
CA ILE A 127 -13.78 -14.29 -1.72
C ILE A 127 -14.58 -14.83 -2.92
N GLY A 128 -15.41 -15.86 -2.74
CA GLY A 128 -16.20 -16.46 -3.82
C GLY A 128 -17.40 -15.65 -4.30
N LEU A 129 -17.68 -14.50 -3.67
CA LEU A 129 -18.78 -13.61 -4.08
C LEU A 129 -18.34 -12.58 -5.11
N TYR A 130 -17.05 -12.27 -5.19
CA TYR A 130 -16.52 -11.28 -6.12
C TYR A 130 -16.42 -11.86 -7.54
N ASP A 131 -16.85 -11.07 -8.51
CA ASP A 131 -16.74 -11.39 -9.94
C ASP A 131 -15.33 -11.10 -10.46
N LEU A 132 -14.60 -10.18 -9.80
CA LEU A 132 -13.20 -9.92 -10.05
C LEU A 132 -12.48 -9.60 -8.74
N PHE A 133 -11.32 -10.23 -8.53
CA PHE A 133 -10.45 -9.97 -7.40
C PHE A 133 -9.14 -9.33 -7.88
N LEU A 134 -8.91 -8.08 -7.52
CA LEU A 134 -7.68 -7.36 -7.82
C LEU A 134 -6.71 -7.52 -6.64
N THR A 135 -5.49 -7.93 -6.93
CA THR A 135 -4.43 -8.09 -5.94
C THR A 135 -3.11 -7.57 -6.48
N TYR A 136 -2.22 -7.16 -5.59
CA TYR A 136 -0.84 -6.86 -5.98
C TYR A 136 0.07 -8.09 -5.88
N ASN A 137 -0.37 -9.13 -5.17
CA ASN A 137 0.41 -10.31 -4.83
C ASN A 137 0.13 -11.47 -5.81
N ARG A 138 1.20 -11.95 -6.47
CA ARG A 138 1.10 -13.05 -7.45
C ARG A 138 0.72 -14.38 -6.82
N GLU A 139 1.14 -14.61 -5.58
CA GLU A 139 0.76 -15.84 -4.86
C GLU A 139 -0.72 -15.83 -4.50
N ASP A 140 -1.25 -14.68 -4.06
CA ASP A 140 -2.69 -14.55 -3.83
C ASP A 140 -3.47 -14.77 -5.14
N LYS A 141 -2.99 -14.25 -6.29
CA LYS A 141 -3.61 -14.53 -7.59
C LYS A 141 -3.66 -16.03 -7.88
N LYS A 142 -2.55 -16.75 -7.70
CA LYS A 142 -2.53 -18.22 -7.89
C LYS A 142 -3.54 -18.91 -6.99
N GLN A 143 -3.64 -18.52 -5.73
CA GLN A 143 -4.61 -19.07 -4.80
C GLN A 143 -6.07 -18.78 -5.20
N MET A 144 -6.35 -17.58 -5.75
CA MET A 144 -7.66 -17.23 -6.31
C MET A 144 -8.02 -18.13 -7.51
N GLU A 145 -7.05 -18.37 -8.40
CA GLU A 145 -7.25 -19.25 -9.56
C GLU A 145 -7.61 -20.67 -9.15
N THR A 146 -7.00 -21.22 -8.08
CA THR A 146 -7.39 -22.55 -7.54
C THR A 146 -8.82 -22.57 -7.03
N LYS A 147 -9.34 -21.42 -6.57
CA LYS A 147 -10.73 -21.24 -6.13
C LYS A 147 -11.69 -20.87 -7.28
N LYS A 148 -11.21 -20.84 -8.51
CA LYS A 148 -11.96 -20.43 -9.70
C LYS A 148 -12.54 -19.01 -9.60
N VAL A 149 -11.85 -18.12 -8.89
CA VAL A 149 -12.17 -16.68 -8.82
C VAL A 149 -11.32 -15.96 -9.86
N TRP A 150 -11.95 -15.22 -10.77
CA TRP A 150 -11.20 -14.39 -11.71
C TRP A 150 -10.41 -13.33 -10.93
N SER A 151 -9.11 -13.29 -11.17
CA SER A 151 -8.21 -12.39 -10.46
C SER A 151 -7.16 -11.78 -11.38
N GLU A 152 -6.85 -10.50 -11.14
CA GLU A 152 -5.87 -9.76 -11.93
C GLU A 152 -4.87 -9.00 -11.04
N ILE A 153 -3.65 -8.85 -11.55
CA ILE A 153 -2.60 -8.11 -10.86
C ILE A 153 -2.78 -6.60 -11.08
N LEU A 154 -3.04 -5.90 -9.98
CA LEU A 154 -3.05 -4.45 -9.89
C LEU A 154 -2.04 -4.01 -8.82
N PRO A 155 -0.78 -3.70 -9.19
CA PRO A 155 0.26 -3.31 -8.25
C PRO A 155 -0.06 -2.00 -7.53
N PHE A 156 0.60 -1.76 -6.40
CA PHE A 156 0.62 -0.43 -5.80
C PHE A 156 1.18 0.61 -6.79
N GLY A 157 0.97 1.86 -6.45
CA GLY A 157 1.46 2.99 -7.20
C GLY A 157 1.88 4.14 -6.29
N TYR A 158 2.06 5.31 -6.87
CA TYR A 158 2.32 6.56 -6.15
C TYR A 158 1.50 7.70 -6.75
N ASP A 159 1.29 8.76 -5.96
CA ASP A 159 0.67 10.01 -6.41
C ASP A 159 1.55 11.20 -5.97
N LEU A 160 2.40 11.65 -6.86
CA LEU A 160 3.34 12.76 -6.65
C LEU A 160 3.11 13.83 -7.70
N ARG A 161 2.81 15.06 -7.27
CA ARG A 161 2.65 16.22 -8.13
C ARG A 161 4.01 16.67 -8.71
N ASP A 162 3.99 17.20 -9.92
CA ASP A 162 5.22 17.63 -10.62
C ASP A 162 5.90 18.81 -9.92
N ASP A 163 5.14 19.75 -9.34
CA ASP A 163 5.69 20.86 -8.55
C ASP A 163 6.49 20.36 -7.35
N LEU A 164 5.92 19.43 -6.59
CA LEU A 164 6.58 18.82 -5.44
C LEU A 164 7.77 17.93 -5.86
N PHE A 165 7.65 17.21 -6.98
CA PHE A 165 8.79 16.47 -7.53
C PHE A 165 9.96 17.40 -7.81
N ASN A 166 9.72 18.54 -8.50
CA ASN A 166 10.76 19.52 -8.81
C ASN A 166 11.38 20.13 -7.55
N GLU A 167 10.57 20.45 -6.55
CA GLU A 167 11.05 20.91 -5.23
C GLU A 167 11.96 19.85 -4.58
N CYS A 168 11.54 18.59 -4.57
CA CYS A 168 12.33 17.50 -4.00
C CYS A 168 13.70 17.33 -4.66
N GLN A 169 13.85 17.65 -5.97
CA GLN A 169 15.15 17.56 -6.65
C GLN A 169 16.17 18.62 -6.18
N GLN A 170 15.72 19.71 -5.54
CA GLN A 170 16.59 20.77 -5.02
C GLN A 170 17.06 20.51 -3.58
N ILE A 171 16.55 19.45 -2.94
CA ILE A 171 16.91 19.15 -1.55
C ILE A 171 18.35 18.64 -1.48
N GLU A 172 19.15 19.25 -0.58
CA GLU A 172 20.50 18.80 -0.29
C GLU A 172 20.47 17.36 0.27
N GLU A 173 21.29 16.50 -0.32
CA GLU A 173 21.34 15.10 0.01
C GLU A 173 22.10 14.83 1.30
N MET A 174 21.53 13.99 2.16
CA MET A 174 22.21 13.40 3.33
C MET A 174 22.80 12.04 2.97
N ASN A 175 24.12 11.90 3.09
CA ASN A 175 24.80 10.60 2.86
C ASN A 175 24.58 9.63 4.02
N GLN A 176 23.33 9.25 4.27
CA GLN A 176 22.89 8.41 5.36
C GLN A 176 21.79 7.45 4.92
N VAL A 177 21.55 6.41 5.75
CA VAL A 177 20.47 5.43 5.57
C VAL A 177 19.21 5.93 6.26
N CYS A 178 18.09 5.85 5.58
CA CYS A 178 16.77 6.14 6.15
C CYS A 178 15.82 4.96 5.99
N PHE A 179 15.00 4.73 7.00
CA PHE A 179 13.85 3.83 6.95
C PHE A 179 12.58 4.58 7.32
N LEU A 180 11.57 4.54 6.44
CA LEU A 180 10.25 5.12 6.69
C LEU A 180 9.20 4.01 6.84
N GLY A 181 8.73 3.80 8.05
CA GLY A 181 7.71 2.80 8.33
C GLY A 181 7.54 2.50 9.82
N ASN A 182 6.42 1.88 10.17
CA ASN A 182 6.17 1.45 11.54
C ASN A 182 6.91 0.13 11.85
N PRO A 183 7.25 -0.12 13.12
CA PRO A 183 7.89 -1.36 13.55
C PRO A 183 6.94 -2.55 13.43
N ASP A 184 7.50 -3.68 13.12
CA ASP A 184 7.06 -5.03 13.38
C ASP A 184 8.28 -5.84 13.82
N GLU A 185 8.11 -7.09 14.20
CA GLU A 185 9.16 -7.90 14.82
C GLU A 185 10.37 -8.06 13.90
N GLU A 186 10.15 -8.38 12.62
CA GLU A 186 11.21 -8.59 11.64
C GLU A 186 11.96 -7.31 11.33
N ARG A 187 11.25 -6.19 11.12
CA ARG A 187 11.87 -4.88 10.88
C ARG A 187 12.70 -4.41 12.06
N VAL A 188 12.19 -4.61 13.28
CA VAL A 188 12.91 -4.26 14.52
C VAL A 188 14.19 -5.08 14.63
N SER A 189 14.11 -6.40 14.42
CA SER A 189 15.28 -7.27 14.44
C SER A 189 16.32 -6.84 13.41
N PHE A 190 15.90 -6.67 12.15
CA PHE A 190 16.79 -6.31 11.05
C PHE A 190 17.49 -4.95 11.27
N ILE A 191 16.77 -3.92 11.73
CA ILE A 191 17.33 -2.60 12.00
C ILE A 191 18.30 -2.64 13.19
N LYS A 192 18.00 -3.42 14.24
CA LYS A 192 18.94 -3.64 15.34
C LYS A 192 20.24 -4.32 14.88
N ASP A 193 20.13 -5.31 14.02
CA ASP A 193 21.30 -6.04 13.52
C ASP A 193 22.15 -5.18 12.58
N LEU A 194 21.55 -4.33 11.75
CA LEU A 194 22.29 -3.30 10.99
C LEU A 194 23.02 -2.33 11.93
N ALA A 195 22.40 -1.89 13.00
CA ALA A 195 23.02 -1.00 13.98
C ALA A 195 24.20 -1.65 14.72
N LYS A 196 24.13 -2.96 15.04
CA LYS A 196 25.25 -3.73 15.59
C LYS A 196 26.45 -3.82 14.61
N MET A 197 26.18 -3.76 13.31
CA MET A 197 27.21 -3.71 12.26
C MET A 197 27.69 -2.26 11.97
N ASN A 198 27.49 -1.33 12.92
CA ASN A 198 27.90 0.08 12.84
C ASN A 198 27.25 0.87 11.69
N VAL A 199 26.10 0.45 11.18
CA VAL A 199 25.31 1.24 10.24
C VAL A 199 24.49 2.27 11.01
N LYS A 200 24.71 3.56 10.72
CA LYS A 200 23.86 4.64 11.24
C LYS A 200 22.58 4.73 10.41
N ILE A 201 21.42 4.72 11.08
CA ILE A 201 20.11 4.68 10.44
C ILE A 201 19.17 5.70 11.07
N ASP A 202 18.54 6.52 10.25
CA ASP A 202 17.43 7.39 10.66
C ASP A 202 16.10 6.67 10.40
N VAL A 203 15.30 6.53 11.45
CA VAL A 203 14.04 5.77 11.40
C VAL A 203 12.86 6.71 11.64
N TYR A 204 11.93 6.78 10.70
CA TYR A 204 10.70 7.56 10.78
C TYR A 204 9.49 6.65 10.96
N GLY A 205 8.76 6.80 12.05
CA GLY A 205 7.56 6.00 12.30
C GLY A 205 7.10 6.03 13.76
N ASN A 206 5.90 5.49 14.00
CA ASN A 206 5.34 5.43 15.34
C ASN A 206 5.98 4.33 16.19
N ASN A 207 6.06 4.56 17.50
CA ASN A 207 6.39 3.54 18.51
C ASN A 207 7.81 2.94 18.46
N TRP A 208 8.72 3.38 17.61
CA TRP A 208 10.08 2.83 17.53
C TRP A 208 10.85 2.89 18.86
N LYS A 209 10.67 3.96 19.65
CA LYS A 209 11.32 4.12 20.98
C LYS A 209 11.05 2.98 21.96
N ARG A 210 9.99 2.19 21.73
CA ARG A 210 9.66 1.03 22.57
C ARG A 210 10.54 -0.19 22.28
N TYR A 211 11.14 -0.24 21.09
CA TYR A 211 11.80 -1.43 20.58
C TYR A 211 13.30 -1.28 20.40
N VAL A 212 13.78 -0.07 20.16
CA VAL A 212 15.20 0.17 19.83
C VAL A 212 15.78 1.24 20.76
N ASN A 213 17.00 0.94 21.24
CA ASN A 213 17.86 1.84 21.98
C ASN A 213 19.29 1.59 21.53
N SER A 214 19.82 2.41 20.63
CA SER A 214 21.17 2.28 20.07
C SER A 214 21.64 3.66 19.60
N SER A 215 22.91 3.98 19.85
CA SER A 215 23.54 5.22 19.37
C SER A 215 23.61 5.31 17.83
N ASN A 216 23.48 4.18 17.14
CA ASN A 216 23.46 4.11 15.69
C ASN A 216 22.04 4.28 15.09
N ILE A 217 21.00 4.45 15.91
CA ILE A 217 19.61 4.59 15.45
C ILE A 217 19.04 5.91 15.95
N SER A 218 18.78 6.83 15.03
CA SER A 218 18.04 8.07 15.33
C SER A 218 16.56 7.87 15.02
N ILE A 219 15.68 8.21 15.98
CA ILE A 219 14.24 7.98 15.86
C ILE A 219 13.52 9.31 15.70
N TYR A 220 12.76 9.41 14.62
CA TYR A 220 11.95 10.57 14.27
C TYR A 220 10.46 10.24 14.26
N GLN A 221 9.62 11.28 14.36
CA GLN A 221 8.19 11.16 14.19
C GLN A 221 7.83 10.70 12.75
N PRO A 222 6.69 10.03 12.57
CA PRO A 222 6.23 9.68 11.23
C PRO A 222 6.01 10.95 10.41
N VAL A 223 6.32 10.87 9.12
CA VAL A 223 6.13 11.95 8.15
C VAL A 223 5.03 11.60 7.15
N TYR A 224 4.24 12.59 6.74
CA TYR A 224 3.12 12.46 5.85
C TYR A 224 3.06 13.62 4.86
N GLY A 225 2.20 13.52 3.85
CA GLY A 225 2.00 14.58 2.87
C GLY A 225 3.27 14.93 2.11
N ASP A 226 3.52 16.22 1.93
CA ASP A 226 4.65 16.73 1.16
C ASP A 226 6.00 16.42 1.83
N ASP A 227 6.06 16.45 3.17
CA ASP A 227 7.28 16.13 3.93
C ASP A 227 7.72 14.68 3.75
N PHE A 228 6.77 13.76 3.52
CA PHE A 228 7.09 12.39 3.19
C PHE A 228 7.95 12.28 1.93
N TRP A 229 7.59 13.01 0.87
CA TRP A 229 8.34 13.01 -0.39
C TRP A 229 9.70 13.68 -0.24
N ARG A 230 9.77 14.78 0.53
CA ARG A 230 11.02 15.49 0.84
C ARG A 230 11.99 14.57 1.57
N ILE A 231 11.54 13.87 2.62
CA ILE A 231 12.37 12.93 3.38
C ILE A 231 12.76 11.73 2.51
N LEU A 232 11.85 11.20 1.72
CA LEU A 232 12.12 10.06 0.83
C LEU A 232 13.22 10.40 -0.20
N ARG A 233 13.29 11.65 -0.68
CA ARG A 233 14.33 12.13 -1.63
C ARG A 233 15.64 12.55 -0.94
N LYS A 234 15.57 13.03 0.30
CA LYS A 234 16.68 13.64 1.02
C LYS A 234 17.85 12.67 1.29
N TYR A 235 17.57 11.41 1.57
CA TYR A 235 18.59 10.45 1.98
C TYR A 235 19.24 9.73 0.81
N ARG A 236 20.54 9.46 0.94
CA ARG A 236 21.31 8.69 -0.05
C ARG A 236 20.80 7.26 -0.17
N VAL A 237 20.40 6.64 0.93
CA VAL A 237 19.93 5.25 0.96
C VAL A 237 18.53 5.19 1.57
N GLN A 238 17.54 4.85 0.77
CA GLN A 238 16.19 4.55 1.24
C GLN A 238 16.05 3.03 1.46
N LEU A 239 16.17 2.60 2.70
CA LEU A 239 15.98 1.20 3.06
C LEU A 239 14.49 0.86 3.00
N ASN A 240 14.13 -0.15 2.24
CA ASN A 240 12.78 -0.69 2.17
C ASN A 240 12.78 -2.11 2.74
N LEU A 241 11.99 -2.35 3.78
CA LEU A 241 11.84 -3.66 4.40
C LEU A 241 10.41 -4.15 4.22
N MET A 242 10.29 -5.42 3.83
CA MET A 242 8.99 -6.05 3.62
C MET A 242 8.34 -6.43 4.96
N ARG A 243 7.06 -6.76 4.91
CA ARG A 243 6.32 -7.37 6.02
C ARG A 243 6.17 -8.87 5.78
N PRO A 244 5.85 -9.69 6.80
CA PRO A 244 5.75 -11.14 6.67
C PRO A 244 4.81 -11.61 5.56
N HIS A 245 3.74 -10.88 5.28
CA HIS A 245 2.75 -11.25 4.25
C HIS A 245 3.13 -10.84 2.82
N ASN A 246 4.26 -10.17 2.62
CA ASN A 246 4.70 -9.73 1.29
C ASN A 246 6.21 -9.93 1.02
N LEU A 247 6.79 -10.98 1.59
CA LEU A 247 8.23 -11.26 1.49
C LEU A 247 8.74 -11.50 0.07
N THR A 248 7.89 -11.96 -0.84
CA THR A 248 8.24 -12.26 -2.25
C THR A 248 7.83 -11.17 -3.22
N THR A 249 7.08 -10.16 -2.75
CA THR A 249 6.41 -9.16 -3.57
C THR A 249 7.03 -7.77 -3.41
N HIS A 250 6.21 -6.74 -3.54
CA HIS A 250 6.55 -5.33 -3.34
C HIS A 250 5.61 -4.70 -2.29
N ASN A 251 5.89 -3.46 -1.92
CA ASN A 251 5.00 -2.61 -1.14
C ASN A 251 4.86 -1.23 -1.79
N MET A 252 4.06 -0.34 -1.21
CA MET A 252 3.90 1.03 -1.74
C MET A 252 5.23 1.77 -1.87
N ARG A 253 6.15 1.59 -0.90
CA ARG A 253 7.48 2.22 -0.89
C ARG A 253 8.29 1.92 -2.14
N SER A 254 8.11 0.73 -2.74
CA SER A 254 8.82 0.34 -3.95
C SER A 254 8.55 1.31 -5.11
N PHE A 255 7.31 1.77 -5.23
CA PHE A 255 6.93 2.70 -6.30
C PHE A 255 7.03 4.16 -5.88
N GLU A 256 6.79 4.50 -4.61
CA GLU A 256 6.95 5.85 -4.08
C GLU A 256 8.41 6.31 -4.19
N ALA A 257 9.37 5.46 -3.83
CA ALA A 257 10.79 5.75 -3.97
C ALA A 257 11.17 5.98 -5.43
N ALA A 258 10.71 5.13 -6.35
CA ALA A 258 10.92 5.29 -7.77
C ALA A 258 10.28 6.58 -8.29
N GLY A 259 9.08 6.89 -7.82
CA GLY A 259 8.31 8.09 -8.19
C GLY A 259 9.04 9.40 -7.88
N VAL A 260 9.73 9.51 -6.77
CA VAL A 260 10.48 10.72 -6.38
C VAL A 260 11.95 10.67 -6.85
N GLY A 261 12.39 9.57 -7.45
CA GLY A 261 13.78 9.36 -7.85
C GLY A 261 14.70 9.17 -6.64
N ALA A 262 14.26 8.41 -5.62
CA ALA A 262 15.11 8.04 -4.50
C ALA A 262 15.94 6.78 -4.81
N ILE A 263 17.15 6.68 -4.25
CA ILE A 263 17.96 5.47 -4.36
C ILE A 263 17.47 4.47 -3.31
N GLN A 264 16.76 3.46 -3.77
CA GLN A 264 16.17 2.44 -2.90
C GLN A 264 17.11 1.24 -2.74
N LEU A 265 17.22 0.75 -1.50
CA LEU A 265 17.81 -0.53 -1.14
C LEU A 265 16.72 -1.44 -0.58
N ALA A 266 16.44 -2.56 -1.25
CA ALA A 266 15.32 -3.44 -0.94
C ALA A 266 15.74 -4.92 -1.02
N PRO A 267 14.98 -5.85 -0.39
CA PRO A 267 15.18 -7.29 -0.60
C PRO A 267 15.03 -7.68 -2.07
N ALA A 268 15.80 -8.67 -2.50
CA ALA A 268 15.76 -9.24 -3.85
C ALA A 268 14.50 -10.11 -4.03
N THR A 269 13.31 -9.50 -3.98
CA THR A 269 12.06 -10.20 -4.25
C THR A 269 11.85 -10.42 -5.74
N GLU A 270 10.96 -11.35 -6.11
CA GLU A 270 10.58 -11.58 -7.51
C GLU A 270 10.04 -10.29 -8.15
N ASP A 271 9.20 -9.57 -7.42
CA ASP A 271 8.61 -8.32 -7.94
C ASP A 271 9.64 -7.21 -8.08
N HIS A 272 10.57 -7.04 -7.12
CA HIS A 272 11.62 -6.02 -7.29
C HIS A 272 12.49 -6.30 -8.53
N GLN A 273 12.81 -7.56 -8.79
CA GLN A 273 13.58 -7.97 -9.97
C GLN A 273 12.76 -7.82 -11.28
N LEU A 274 11.43 -7.94 -11.21
CA LEU A 274 10.55 -7.74 -12.36
C LEU A 274 10.39 -6.25 -12.72
N TYR A 275 10.22 -5.40 -11.70
CA TYR A 275 9.90 -3.99 -11.93
C TYR A 275 11.12 -3.08 -12.10
N PHE A 276 12.29 -3.50 -11.61
CA PHE A 276 13.49 -2.66 -11.57
C PHE A 276 14.75 -3.41 -11.97
N LYS A 277 15.68 -2.70 -12.58
CA LYS A 277 17.02 -3.21 -12.87
C LYS A 277 17.94 -3.00 -11.67
N ASP A 278 18.49 -4.10 -11.15
CA ASP A 278 19.43 -4.07 -10.02
C ASP A 278 20.69 -3.28 -10.38
N ASN A 279 21.19 -2.47 -9.43
CA ASN A 279 22.34 -1.57 -9.55
C ASN A 279 22.21 -0.41 -10.57
N GLU A 280 21.10 -0.33 -11.30
CA GLU A 280 20.81 0.75 -12.26
C GLU A 280 19.60 1.62 -11.86
N GLU A 281 18.59 1.01 -11.22
CA GLU A 281 17.33 1.64 -10.83
C GLU A 281 17.00 1.39 -9.36
N ILE A 282 17.44 0.26 -8.82
CA ILE A 282 17.30 -0.18 -7.43
C ILE A 282 18.58 -0.90 -6.99
N PHE A 283 18.82 -1.01 -5.69
CA PHE A 283 19.84 -1.90 -5.13
C PHE A 283 19.17 -3.02 -4.36
N LEU A 284 19.56 -4.25 -4.64
CA LEU A 284 18.94 -5.43 -4.05
C LEU A 284 19.88 -6.13 -3.08
N PHE A 285 19.33 -6.65 -1.97
CA PHE A 285 20.05 -7.47 -1.03
C PHE A 285 19.28 -8.78 -0.74
N LYS A 286 20.01 -9.82 -0.34
CA LYS A 286 19.44 -11.14 -0.01
C LYS A 286 19.44 -11.42 1.50
N ASP A 287 20.39 -10.84 2.20
CA ASP A 287 20.63 -11.03 3.63
C ASP A 287 21.24 -9.77 4.26
N LEU A 288 21.45 -9.80 5.57
CA LEU A 288 22.01 -8.70 6.34
C LEU A 288 23.41 -8.29 5.83
N GLN A 289 24.27 -9.25 5.50
CA GLN A 289 25.64 -8.96 5.06
C GLN A 289 25.67 -8.29 3.69
N SER A 290 24.88 -8.77 2.76
CA SER A 290 24.71 -8.15 1.44
C SER A 290 24.06 -6.77 1.54
N CYS A 291 23.12 -6.57 2.48
CA CYS A 291 22.53 -5.26 2.77
C CYS A 291 23.61 -4.25 3.21
N VAL A 292 24.48 -4.62 4.17
CA VAL A 292 25.59 -3.76 4.63
C VAL A 292 26.56 -3.44 3.50
N LYS A 293 26.91 -4.42 2.66
CA LYS A 293 27.76 -4.20 1.48
C LYS A 293 27.12 -3.21 0.49
N GLN A 294 25.83 -3.35 0.22
CA GLN A 294 25.13 -2.43 -0.65
C GLN A 294 25.00 -1.03 -0.06
N ILE A 295 24.77 -0.90 1.26
CA ILE A 295 24.79 0.41 1.94
C ILE A 295 26.15 1.10 1.72
N ALA A 296 27.26 0.40 1.98
CA ALA A 296 28.58 0.95 1.77
C ALA A 296 28.81 1.34 0.30
N LYS A 297 28.40 0.50 -0.64
CA LYS A 297 28.49 0.77 -2.08
C LYS A 297 27.72 2.05 -2.44
N ILE A 298 26.46 2.17 -2.04
CA ILE A 298 25.60 3.34 -2.38
C ILE A 298 26.16 4.62 -1.77
N LYS A 299 26.60 4.57 -0.50
CA LYS A 299 27.18 5.73 0.18
C LYS A 299 28.47 6.24 -0.47
N ASN A 300 29.25 5.35 -1.08
CA ASN A 300 30.49 5.65 -1.77
C ASN A 300 30.32 5.99 -3.27
N LEU A 301 29.10 5.98 -3.80
CA LEU A 301 28.84 6.39 -5.19
C LEU A 301 29.21 7.86 -5.38
N PRO A 302 29.93 8.21 -6.44
CA PRO A 302 30.04 9.60 -6.88
C PRO A 302 28.65 10.22 -7.09
N LEU A 303 28.49 11.51 -6.80
CA LEU A 303 27.20 12.21 -6.91
C LEU A 303 26.59 12.07 -8.30
N GLU A 304 27.42 12.14 -9.33
CA GLU A 304 27.00 11.96 -10.73
C GLU A 304 26.35 10.59 -10.97
N LYS A 305 26.97 9.52 -10.47
CA LYS A 305 26.41 8.15 -10.56
C LYS A 305 25.12 8.01 -9.76
N ALA A 306 25.06 8.58 -8.56
CA ALA A 306 23.85 8.61 -7.76
C ALA A 306 22.69 9.31 -8.50
N ASN A 307 22.97 10.45 -9.13
CA ASN A 307 21.99 11.19 -9.91
C ASN A 307 21.55 10.44 -11.18
N CYS A 308 22.45 9.69 -11.81
CA CYS A 308 22.12 8.82 -12.93
C CYS A 308 21.10 7.75 -12.50
N ILE A 309 21.33 7.07 -11.37
CA ILE A 309 20.40 6.05 -10.83
C ILE A 309 19.03 6.67 -10.51
N ARG A 310 19.00 7.84 -9.88
CA ARG A 310 17.76 8.57 -9.59
C ARG A 310 16.97 8.90 -10.85
N LYS A 311 17.66 9.37 -11.89
CA LYS A 311 17.05 9.66 -13.20
C LYS A 311 16.51 8.39 -13.86
N ASN A 312 17.28 7.29 -13.82
CA ASN A 312 16.88 6.02 -14.40
C ASN A 312 15.61 5.47 -13.74
N VAL A 313 15.56 5.39 -12.41
CA VAL A 313 14.39 4.86 -11.69
C VAL A 313 13.16 5.75 -11.87
N ARG A 314 13.32 7.08 -11.91
CA ARG A 314 12.21 7.99 -12.24
C ARG A 314 11.74 7.78 -13.67
N GLY A 315 12.65 7.67 -14.65
CA GLY A 315 12.34 7.39 -16.05
C GLY A 315 11.56 6.07 -16.19
N ARG A 316 12.02 5.00 -15.53
CA ARG A 316 11.33 3.72 -15.46
C ARG A 316 9.91 3.87 -14.92
N SER A 317 9.76 4.58 -13.80
CA SER A 317 8.46 4.74 -13.13
C SER A 317 7.43 5.47 -13.98
N LEU A 318 7.87 6.40 -14.83
CA LEU A 318 7.01 7.09 -15.79
C LEU A 318 6.68 6.23 -17.00
N ALA A 319 7.70 5.58 -17.61
CA ALA A 319 7.55 4.76 -18.81
C ALA A 319 6.61 3.56 -18.56
N ASP A 320 6.73 2.90 -17.42
CA ASP A 320 5.93 1.72 -17.08
C ASP A 320 4.65 2.07 -16.28
N GLY A 321 4.37 3.36 -16.09
CA GLY A 321 3.12 3.82 -15.49
C GLY A 321 2.93 3.38 -14.04
N TYR A 322 3.93 3.62 -13.17
CA TYR A 322 3.84 3.23 -11.75
C TYR A 322 2.99 4.17 -10.90
N ASN A 323 2.50 5.28 -11.44
CA ASN A 323 1.62 6.20 -10.71
C ASN A 323 0.17 5.70 -10.64
N TYR A 324 -0.60 6.21 -9.68
CA TYR A 324 -2.00 5.83 -9.51
C TYR A 324 -2.91 6.27 -10.66
N GLU A 325 -2.54 7.27 -11.47
CA GLU A 325 -3.27 7.60 -12.68
C GLU A 325 -3.28 6.41 -13.65
N LYS A 326 -2.10 5.87 -13.96
CA LYS A 326 -1.97 4.69 -14.84
C LYS A 326 -2.52 3.40 -14.22
N ARG A 327 -2.39 3.24 -12.90
CA ARG A 327 -3.05 2.12 -12.19
C ARG A 327 -4.57 2.22 -12.28
N SER A 328 -5.13 3.43 -12.20
CA SER A 328 -6.58 3.65 -12.35
C SER A 328 -7.06 3.42 -13.78
N GLU A 329 -6.29 3.82 -14.80
CA GLU A 329 -6.58 3.48 -16.20
C GLU A 329 -6.65 1.96 -16.40
N LYS A 330 -5.67 1.21 -15.86
CA LYS A 330 -5.66 -0.25 -15.90
C LYS A 330 -6.85 -0.85 -15.15
N ALA A 331 -7.15 -0.36 -13.95
CA ALA A 331 -8.32 -0.81 -13.19
C ALA A 331 -9.61 -0.56 -13.98
N LEU A 332 -9.75 0.61 -14.60
CA LEU A 332 -10.92 0.98 -15.39
C LEU A 332 -11.14 0.02 -16.58
N LEU A 333 -10.06 -0.49 -17.21
CA LEU A 333 -10.19 -1.50 -18.25
C LEU A 333 -10.81 -2.79 -17.71
N PHE A 334 -10.34 -3.27 -16.54
CA PHE A 334 -10.91 -4.44 -15.89
C PHE A 334 -12.38 -4.24 -15.49
N LEU A 335 -12.71 -3.05 -14.94
CA LEU A 335 -14.09 -2.73 -14.56
C LEU A 335 -15.05 -2.74 -15.77
N LYS A 336 -14.59 -2.21 -16.91
CA LYS A 336 -15.40 -2.22 -18.15
C LYS A 336 -15.70 -3.61 -18.66
N MET A 337 -14.78 -4.58 -18.48
CA MET A 337 -14.99 -5.98 -18.90
C MET A 337 -16.12 -6.68 -18.14
N LEU A 338 -16.55 -6.15 -17.00
CA LEU A 338 -17.65 -6.71 -16.18
C LEU A 338 -19.05 -6.25 -16.60
N ILE A 339 -19.16 -5.19 -17.39
CA ILE A 339 -20.44 -4.57 -17.75
C ILE A 339 -20.74 -4.67 -19.25
N HIS A 340 -19.85 -5.32 -20.00
CA HIS A 340 -19.99 -5.68 -21.41
C HIS A 340 -20.04 -7.19 -21.56
#